data_b3b60625ac8ff45e695018b10a245372
#
_entry.id   b3b60625ac8ff45e695018b10a245372
#
_cell.length_a   1.000
_cell.length_b   1.000
_cell.length_c   1.000
_cell.angle_alpha   90.00
_cell.angle_beta   90.00
_cell.angle_gamma   90.00
#
_symmetry.space_group_name_H-M   'P 1'
#
loop_
_entity.id
_entity.type
_entity.pdbx_description
1 polymer ?
#
loop_
_entity_poly.entity_id
_entity_poly.type
_entity_poly.pdbx_seq_one_letter_code
_entity_poly.pdbx_strand_id
1 'polypeptide(L)'
;MDLITTTADLAAVCGRLAKHPVITVDTEFLRETTYYPLLCVVQMASAEEAVVVDTLAEGIDLKPFFALMADEKVLKVFHAARQDIEIVWHQAGIVPHPIFDTQVAAMVLGYGDSIAYDQLVERITGHRPDKTHRFTDW
;
A
#
# COMPACT_ATOMS: atom_id res chain seq x y z
N MET A 1 0.70 -4.23 14.99
CA MET A 1 0.71 -3.28 13.87
C MET A 1 0.47 -1.88 14.42
N ASP A 2 1.39 -0.98 14.16
CA ASP A 2 1.35 0.36 14.73
C ASP A 2 0.54 1.32 13.87
N LEU A 3 -0.26 2.16 14.52
CA LEU A 3 -1.00 3.23 13.86
C LEU A 3 -0.19 4.52 13.85
N ILE A 4 0.04 5.06 12.67
CA ILE A 4 0.79 6.31 12.44
C ILE A 4 -0.19 7.44 12.18
N THR A 5 -0.14 8.49 12.98
CA THR A 5 -1.04 9.64 12.89
C THR A 5 -0.31 10.99 12.81
N THR A 6 1.02 10.98 12.86
CA THR A 6 1.82 12.20 12.80
C THR A 6 2.86 12.14 11.69
N THR A 7 3.24 13.30 11.17
CA THR A 7 4.30 13.40 10.16
C THR A 7 5.64 12.90 10.69
N ALA A 8 5.97 13.18 11.95
CA ALA A 8 7.22 12.74 12.56
C ALA A 8 7.32 11.22 12.62
N ASP A 9 6.25 10.54 13.04
CA ASP A 9 6.23 9.09 13.10
C ASP A 9 6.23 8.48 11.70
N LEU A 10 5.54 9.11 10.74
CA LEU A 10 5.56 8.69 9.34
C LEU A 10 6.99 8.79 8.77
N ALA A 11 7.67 9.89 8.99
CA ALA A 11 9.05 10.07 8.52
C ALA A 11 9.98 9.02 9.14
N ALA A 12 9.83 8.74 10.43
CA ALA A 12 10.63 7.73 11.12
C ALA A 12 10.41 6.32 10.54
N VAL A 13 9.15 5.91 10.33
CA VAL A 13 8.85 4.58 9.79
C VAL A 13 9.28 4.46 8.33
N CYS A 14 9.09 5.50 7.53
CA CYS A 14 9.55 5.50 6.14
C CYS A 14 11.08 5.40 6.05
N GLY A 15 11.79 6.03 6.98
CA GLY A 15 13.25 5.89 7.08
C GLY A 15 13.68 4.46 7.40
N ARG A 16 12.96 3.76 8.29
CA ARG A 16 13.25 2.35 8.58
C ARG A 16 12.91 1.44 7.39
N LEU A 17 11.75 1.64 6.78
CA LEU A 17 11.33 0.85 5.62
C LEU A 17 12.28 1.02 4.43
N ALA A 18 12.84 2.21 4.25
CA ALA A 18 13.78 2.49 3.17
C ALA A 18 15.11 1.73 3.28
N LYS A 19 15.39 1.12 4.42
CA LYS A 19 16.58 0.27 4.62
C LYS A 19 16.38 -1.15 4.08
N HIS A 20 15.15 -1.52 3.75
CA HIS A 20 14.83 -2.84 3.20
C HIS A 20 14.79 -2.78 1.67
N PRO A 21 15.23 -3.86 0.99
CA PRO A 21 15.16 -3.92 -0.47
C PRO A 21 13.73 -4.07 -1.01
N VAL A 22 12.82 -4.59 -0.19
CA VAL A 22 11.44 -4.88 -0.57
C VAL A 22 10.49 -4.50 0.57
N ILE A 23 9.43 -3.80 0.22
CA ILE A 23 8.31 -3.52 1.12
C ILE A 23 7.00 -3.83 0.42
N THR A 24 5.95 -4.11 1.20
CA THR A 24 4.59 -4.21 0.68
C THR A 24 3.85 -2.90 0.93
N VAL A 25 2.97 -2.54 0.02
CA VAL A 25 2.14 -1.31 0.13
C VAL A 25 0.72 -1.63 -0.29
N ASP A 26 -0.24 -1.14 0.48
CA ASP A 26 -1.66 -1.20 0.14
C ASP A 26 -2.32 0.11 0.55
N THR A 27 -3.35 0.52 -0.17
CA THR A 27 -4.10 1.76 0.12
C THR A 27 -5.58 1.47 0.21
N GLU A 28 -6.26 2.20 1.11
CA GLU A 28 -7.71 2.26 1.18
C GLU A 28 -8.17 3.68 0.87
N PHE A 29 -9.23 3.81 0.08
CA PHE A 29 -9.71 5.11 -0.38
C PHE A 29 -11.23 5.12 -0.56
N LEU A 30 -11.80 6.32 -0.55
CA LEU A 30 -13.21 6.57 -0.84
C LEU A 30 -13.34 7.28 -2.18
N ARG A 31 -14.30 6.84 -3.00
CA ARG A 31 -14.58 7.41 -4.31
C ARG A 31 -16.04 7.84 -4.50
N GLU A 32 -16.86 7.75 -3.47
CA GLU A 32 -18.32 7.83 -3.61
C GLU A 32 -18.86 9.21 -4.01
N THR A 33 -18.21 10.28 -3.56
CA THR A 33 -18.75 11.64 -3.72
C THR A 33 -17.83 12.58 -4.48
N THR A 34 -16.65 12.12 -4.89
CA THR A 34 -15.65 12.96 -5.55
C THR A 34 -15.18 12.32 -6.84
N TYR A 35 -14.84 13.17 -7.82
CA TYR A 35 -14.23 12.70 -9.07
C TYR A 35 -12.91 11.97 -8.81
N TYR A 36 -12.14 12.47 -7.85
CA TYR A 36 -10.88 11.86 -7.44
C TYR A 36 -11.05 11.10 -6.12
N PRO A 37 -10.41 9.93 -5.97
CA PRO A 37 -10.50 9.20 -4.73
C PRO A 37 -9.84 9.95 -3.57
N LEU A 38 -10.45 9.85 -2.40
CA LEU A 38 -9.88 10.33 -1.15
C LEU A 38 -9.08 9.20 -0.51
N LEU A 39 -7.77 9.35 -0.39
CA LEU A 39 -6.91 8.39 0.30
C LEU A 39 -7.20 8.45 1.80
N CYS A 40 -7.54 7.32 2.38
CA CYS A 40 -7.91 7.21 3.79
C CYS A 40 -6.85 6.51 4.62
N VAL A 41 -6.28 5.43 4.11
CA VAL A 41 -5.33 4.60 4.83
C VAL A 41 -4.23 4.13 3.89
N VAL A 42 -3.00 4.10 4.39
CA VAL A 42 -1.88 3.42 3.76
C VAL A 42 -1.39 2.34 4.71
N GLN A 43 -1.22 1.13 4.21
CA GLN A 43 -0.58 0.04 4.93
C GLN A 43 0.75 -0.27 4.29
N MET A 44 1.78 -0.40 5.10
CA MET A 44 3.13 -0.74 4.63
C MET A 44 3.75 -1.77 5.54
N ALA A 45 4.54 -2.66 4.96
CA ALA A 45 5.26 -3.66 5.74
C ALA A 45 6.62 -3.99 5.13
N SER A 46 7.56 -4.28 6.01
CA SER A 46 8.82 -4.95 5.68
C SER A 46 8.84 -6.33 6.34
N ALA A 47 9.96 -7.02 6.24
CA ALA A 47 10.15 -8.28 6.97
C ALA A 47 10.15 -8.10 8.49
N GLU A 48 10.38 -6.89 8.99
CA GLU A 48 10.55 -6.60 10.42
C GLU A 48 9.36 -5.90 11.07
N GLU A 49 8.57 -5.14 10.31
CA GLU A 49 7.47 -4.37 10.89
C GLU A 49 6.34 -4.16 9.88
N ALA A 50 5.15 -3.93 10.40
CA ALA A 50 3.99 -3.53 9.63
C ALA A 50 3.32 -2.33 10.31
N VAL A 51 2.91 -1.34 9.50
CA VAL A 51 2.29 -0.11 9.99
C VAL A 51 1.05 0.25 9.20
N VAL A 52 0.14 0.95 9.84
CA VAL A 52 -1.03 1.58 9.24
C VAL A 52 -0.91 3.08 9.39
N VAL A 53 -1.05 3.83 8.31
CA VAL A 53 -1.01 5.30 8.33
C VAL A 53 -2.42 5.83 8.16
N ASP A 54 -2.88 6.60 9.13
CA ASP A 54 -4.11 7.39 9.01
C ASP A 54 -3.80 8.67 8.23
N THR A 55 -4.12 8.66 6.96
CA THR A 55 -3.81 9.78 6.07
C THR A 55 -4.74 10.98 6.28
N LEU A 56 -5.83 10.79 7.03
CA LEU A 56 -6.79 11.83 7.36
C LEU A 56 -6.50 12.47 8.72
N ALA A 57 -5.47 12.00 9.44
CA ALA A 57 -5.09 12.58 10.73
C ALA A 57 -4.77 14.07 10.58
N GLU A 58 -5.24 14.86 11.56
CA GLU A 58 -5.04 16.31 11.51
C GLU A 58 -3.57 16.67 11.46
N GLY A 59 -3.20 17.49 10.48
CA GLY A 59 -1.85 18.03 10.33
C GLY A 59 -0.82 17.07 9.73
N ILE A 60 -1.22 15.86 9.36
CA ILE A 60 -0.27 14.91 8.74
C ILE A 60 0.14 15.36 7.33
N ASP A 61 1.45 15.29 7.07
CA ASP A 61 2.02 15.53 5.74
C ASP A 61 2.54 14.21 5.19
N LEU A 62 2.06 13.81 4.02
CA LEU A 62 2.40 12.53 3.39
C LEU A 62 3.68 12.56 2.56
N LYS A 63 4.42 13.66 2.55
CA LYS A 63 5.69 13.77 1.80
C LYS A 63 6.66 12.63 2.08
N PRO A 64 6.85 12.17 3.34
CA PRO A 64 7.73 11.02 3.59
C PRO A 64 7.27 9.73 2.89
N PHE A 65 5.97 9.50 2.81
CA PHE A 65 5.40 8.37 2.08
C PHE A 65 5.70 8.49 0.57
N PHE A 66 5.47 9.66 -0.01
CA PHE A 66 5.71 9.86 -1.45
C PHE A 66 7.20 9.77 -1.79
N ALA A 67 8.08 10.21 -0.91
CA ALA A 67 9.52 10.04 -1.08
C ALA A 67 9.91 8.56 -1.08
N LEU A 68 9.30 7.75 -0.21
CA LEU A 68 9.50 6.30 -0.19
C LEU A 68 9.00 5.64 -1.48
N MET A 69 7.86 6.10 -2.00
CA MET A 69 7.32 5.60 -3.27
C MET A 69 8.25 5.88 -4.45
N ALA A 70 9.00 6.97 -4.41
CA ALA A 70 9.95 7.36 -5.45
C ALA A 70 11.36 6.81 -5.23
N ASP A 71 11.63 6.12 -4.13
CA ASP A 71 12.96 5.60 -3.80
C ASP A 71 13.28 4.38 -4.68
N GLU A 72 14.20 4.55 -5.63
CA GLU A 72 14.58 3.52 -6.59
C GLU A 72 15.25 2.30 -5.96
N LYS A 73 15.76 2.42 -4.74
CA LYS A 73 16.45 1.34 -4.02
C LYS A 73 15.49 0.37 -3.34
N VAL A 74 14.20 0.74 -3.24
CA VAL A 74 13.18 -0.04 -2.55
C VAL A 74 12.14 -0.50 -3.53
N LEU A 75 11.98 -1.82 -3.68
CA LEU A 75 10.91 -2.41 -4.48
C LEU A 75 9.60 -2.35 -3.68
N LYS A 76 8.57 -1.75 -4.25
CA LYS A 76 7.22 -1.68 -3.66
C LYS A 76 6.36 -2.77 -4.28
N VAL A 77 5.87 -3.66 -3.44
CA VAL A 77 5.01 -4.78 -3.84
C VAL A 77 3.56 -4.40 -3.55
N PHE A 78 2.74 -4.44 -4.58
CA PHE A 78 1.29 -4.20 -4.51
C PHE A 78 0.53 -5.45 -4.99
N HIS A 79 -0.76 -5.48 -4.71
CA HIS A 79 -1.67 -6.41 -5.36
C HIS A 79 -2.75 -5.61 -6.09
N ALA A 80 -2.85 -5.75 -7.42
CA ALA A 80 -3.74 -4.96 -8.27
C ALA A 80 -3.46 -3.45 -8.13
N ALA A 81 -2.25 -3.06 -8.47
CA ALA A 81 -1.65 -1.75 -8.14
C ALA A 81 -2.26 -0.55 -8.87
N ARG A 82 -3.07 -0.73 -9.90
CA ARG A 82 -3.52 0.37 -10.78
C ARG A 82 -4.12 1.54 -10.00
N GLN A 83 -5.05 1.28 -9.09
CA GLN A 83 -5.72 2.33 -8.33
C GLN A 83 -4.78 2.99 -7.31
N ASP A 84 -3.89 2.21 -6.69
CA ASP A 84 -2.87 2.75 -5.79
C ASP A 84 -1.93 3.71 -6.52
N ILE A 85 -1.51 3.35 -7.72
CA ILE A 85 -0.66 4.19 -8.57
C ILE A 85 -1.39 5.48 -8.96
N GLU A 86 -2.66 5.39 -9.34
CA GLU A 86 -3.48 6.55 -9.70
C GLU A 86 -3.59 7.55 -8.55
N ILE A 87 -3.76 7.06 -7.31
CA ILE A 87 -3.84 7.91 -6.12
C ILE A 87 -2.53 8.64 -5.88
N VAL A 88 -1.41 7.94 -5.95
CA VAL A 88 -0.09 8.56 -5.75
C VAL A 88 0.18 9.59 -6.85
N TRP A 89 -0.12 9.24 -8.10
CA TRP A 89 0.01 10.18 -9.22
C TRP A 89 -0.84 11.44 -9.01
N HIS A 90 -2.08 11.26 -8.60
CA HIS A 90 -2.99 12.38 -8.41
C HIS A 90 -2.55 13.30 -7.27
N GLN A 91 -2.06 12.74 -6.17
CA GLN A 91 -1.68 13.54 -5.00
C GLN A 91 -0.26 14.12 -5.08
N ALA A 92 0.68 13.41 -5.67
CA ALA A 92 2.09 13.78 -5.64
C ALA A 92 2.72 14.01 -7.02
N GLY A 93 2.01 13.69 -8.11
CA GLY A 93 2.53 13.85 -9.47
C GLY A 93 3.65 12.86 -9.82
N ILE A 94 3.78 11.77 -9.07
CA ILE A 94 4.79 10.74 -9.30
C ILE A 94 4.13 9.38 -9.52
N VAL A 95 4.83 8.50 -10.22
CA VAL A 95 4.49 7.08 -10.32
C VAL A 95 5.41 6.32 -9.36
N PRO A 96 4.87 5.53 -8.42
CA PRO A 96 5.74 4.69 -7.57
C PRO A 96 6.65 3.82 -8.42
N HIS A 97 7.93 3.75 -8.06
CA HIS A 97 8.91 2.95 -8.80
C HIS A 97 10.13 2.62 -7.93
N PRO A 98 10.73 1.42 -8.10
CA PRO A 98 10.21 0.29 -8.86
C PRO A 98 9.01 -0.38 -8.15
N ILE A 99 8.13 -1.00 -8.92
CA ILE A 99 6.96 -1.72 -8.39
C ILE A 99 6.94 -3.17 -8.88
N PHE A 100 6.26 -4.02 -8.08
CA PHE A 100 5.93 -5.39 -8.45
C PHE A 100 4.47 -5.64 -8.08
N ASP A 101 3.65 -6.06 -9.04
CA ASP A 101 2.23 -6.33 -8.82
C ASP A 101 2.02 -7.84 -8.77
N THR A 102 1.61 -8.35 -7.61
CA THR A 102 1.41 -9.78 -7.40
C THR A 102 0.21 -10.32 -8.19
N GLN A 103 -0.78 -9.50 -8.51
CA GLN A 103 -1.88 -9.93 -9.36
C GLN A 103 -1.42 -10.15 -10.81
N VAL A 104 -0.58 -9.27 -11.34
CA VAL A 104 0.02 -9.41 -12.67
C VAL A 104 0.94 -10.62 -12.71
N ALA A 105 1.78 -10.80 -11.71
CA ALA A 105 2.67 -11.96 -11.61
C ALA A 105 1.87 -13.27 -11.53
N ALA A 106 0.77 -13.29 -10.79
CA ALA A 106 -0.11 -14.45 -10.69
C ALA A 106 -0.76 -14.80 -12.03
N MET A 107 -1.12 -13.79 -12.82
CA MET A 107 -1.66 -14.00 -14.17
C MET A 107 -0.63 -14.74 -15.05
N VAL A 108 0.62 -14.30 -15.02
CA VAL A 108 1.71 -14.92 -15.79
C VAL A 108 1.95 -16.38 -15.35
N LEU A 109 1.77 -16.66 -14.06
CA LEU A 109 1.96 -18.00 -13.50
C LEU A 109 0.74 -18.92 -13.65
N GLY A 110 -0.34 -18.47 -14.27
CA GLY A 110 -1.50 -19.29 -14.56
C GLY A 110 -2.59 -19.31 -13.49
N TYR A 111 -2.58 -18.37 -12.53
CA TYR A 111 -3.61 -18.25 -11.51
C TYR A 111 -4.86 -17.48 -11.97
N GLY A 112 -4.94 -17.11 -13.26
CA GLY A 112 -6.01 -16.28 -13.79
C GLY A 112 -5.61 -14.81 -13.90
N ASP A 113 -6.45 -14.01 -14.57
CA ASP A 113 -6.12 -12.63 -14.93
C ASP A 113 -6.51 -11.58 -13.85
N SER A 114 -7.22 -11.99 -12.80
CA SER A 114 -7.69 -11.05 -11.77
C SER A 114 -7.92 -11.72 -10.41
N ILE A 115 -7.01 -12.61 -10.02
CA ILE A 115 -7.12 -13.29 -8.72
C ILE A 115 -7.09 -12.29 -7.56
N ALA A 116 -8.03 -12.41 -6.62
CA ALA A 116 -8.05 -11.58 -5.42
C ALA A 116 -6.90 -11.95 -4.49
N TYR A 117 -6.45 -10.96 -3.71
CA TYR A 117 -5.32 -11.11 -2.79
C TYR A 117 -5.48 -12.31 -1.84
N ASP A 118 -6.64 -12.41 -1.19
CA ASP A 118 -6.93 -13.49 -0.24
C ASP A 118 -6.93 -14.88 -0.90
N GLN A 119 -7.45 -14.98 -2.12
CA GLN A 119 -7.43 -16.21 -2.89
C GLN A 119 -6.01 -16.62 -3.28
N LEU A 120 -5.19 -15.66 -3.68
CA LEU A 120 -3.79 -15.92 -4.04
C LEU A 120 -3.00 -16.38 -2.82
N VAL A 121 -3.15 -15.71 -1.68
CA VAL A 121 -2.49 -16.09 -0.43
C VAL A 121 -2.89 -17.51 -0.02
N GLU A 122 -4.18 -17.84 -0.07
CA GLU A 122 -4.67 -19.18 0.27
C GLU A 122 -4.08 -20.24 -0.66
N ARG A 123 -4.02 -19.98 -1.95
CA ARG A 123 -3.50 -20.95 -2.93
C ARG A 123 -2.01 -21.18 -2.81
N ILE A 124 -1.23 -20.16 -2.43
CA ILE A 124 0.22 -20.26 -2.33
C ILE A 124 0.64 -20.78 -0.95
N THR A 125 -0.01 -20.30 0.12
CA THR A 125 0.43 -20.56 1.50
C THR A 125 -0.42 -21.60 2.23
N GLY A 126 -1.63 -21.89 1.75
CA GLY A 126 -2.61 -22.72 2.44
C GLY A 126 -3.35 -21.99 3.57
N HIS A 127 -3.04 -20.73 3.83
CA HIS A 127 -3.69 -19.92 4.86
C HIS A 127 -4.64 -18.92 4.24
N ARG A 128 -5.83 -18.79 4.83
CA ARG A 128 -6.80 -17.76 4.41
C ARG A 128 -6.62 -16.53 5.29
N PRO A 129 -6.37 -15.33 4.70
CA PRO A 129 -6.28 -14.09 5.48
C PRO A 129 -7.58 -13.79 6.21
N ASP A 130 -7.46 -13.15 7.39
CA ASP A 130 -8.61 -12.71 8.17
C ASP A 130 -9.28 -11.51 7.49
N LYS A 131 -10.59 -11.63 7.24
CA LYS A 131 -11.42 -10.59 6.63
C LYS A 131 -12.41 -9.95 7.58
N THR A 132 -12.26 -10.13 8.88
CA THR A 132 -13.21 -9.66 9.90
C THR A 132 -13.43 -8.15 9.81
N HIS A 133 -12.43 -7.38 9.41
CA HIS A 133 -12.47 -5.92 9.30
C HIS A 133 -12.43 -5.42 7.86
N ARG A 134 -12.95 -6.22 6.92
CA ARG A 134 -12.95 -5.90 5.50
C ARG A 134 -13.72 -4.62 5.16
N PHE A 135 -14.80 -4.37 5.86
CA PHE A 135 -15.64 -3.20 5.65
C PHE A 135 -15.43 -2.23 6.81
N THR A 136 -14.71 -1.17 6.55
CA THR A 136 -14.41 -0.14 7.52
C THR A 136 -15.25 1.09 7.23
N ASP A 137 -15.76 1.72 8.27
CA ASP A 137 -16.49 2.98 8.18
C ASP A 137 -15.48 4.13 8.29
N TRP A 138 -15.25 4.78 7.18
CA TRP A 138 -14.32 5.92 7.08
C TRP A 138 -15.12 7.24 7.19
#